data_debac434c3cd62c34d15a1bfcb077b22
#
_entry.id   debac434c3cd62c34d15a1bfcb077b22
#
_cell.length_a   1.000
_cell.length_b   1.000
_cell.length_c   1.000
_cell.angle_alpha   90.00
_cell.angle_beta   90.00
_cell.angle_gamma   90.00
#
_symmetry.space_group_name_H-M   'P 1'
#
loop_
_entity.id
_entity.type
_entity.pdbx_description
1 polymer ?
#
loop_
_entity_poly.entity_id
_entity_poly.type
_entity_poly.pdbx_seq_one_letter_code
_entity_poly.pdbx_strand_id
1 'polypeptide(L)'
;MARRLPVYLLLDTSGSMSGEPIEAVQNGLATLRSALNNEPQALETVHLSIITFNDRAQQDTPLTELSQFQIPQLRASGCTALGAALKLVAERAEVEVAKNTPEAKGDWKPMVFLMTDGEPTDDISEGLAAFKKRKWGVVVACAAGMSANESVLKSITESVVRLDTASSDEFKALFQWISQSVVSSSRSAGAGQELTSGDMLEPPPPEVTIL
;
A
#
# COMPACT_ATOMS: atom_id res chain seq x y z
N MET A 1 1.92 20.92 14.54
CA MET A 1 1.42 20.09 13.43
C MET A 1 1.31 18.65 13.93
N ALA A 2 0.22 17.97 13.60
CA ALA A 2 0.10 16.55 13.87
C ALA A 2 1.20 15.77 13.10
N ARG A 3 1.69 14.67 13.67
CA ARG A 3 2.66 13.79 12.98
C ARG A 3 1.95 13.13 11.80
N ARG A 4 2.59 13.13 10.63
CA ARG A 4 2.02 12.47 9.45
C ARG A 4 2.09 10.94 9.59
N LEU A 5 1.07 10.26 9.07
CA LEU A 5 1.04 8.81 8.85
C LEU A 5 1.18 8.56 7.35
N PRO A 6 2.39 8.27 6.86
CA PRO A 6 2.61 7.98 5.44
C PRO A 6 2.04 6.61 5.07
N VAL A 7 1.30 6.55 3.96
CA VAL A 7 0.73 5.30 3.41
C VAL A 7 1.08 5.22 1.94
N TYR A 8 1.80 4.17 1.55
CA TYR A 8 2.20 3.89 0.17
C TYR A 8 1.38 2.73 -0.38
N LEU A 9 0.73 2.96 -1.51
CA LEU A 9 0.00 1.95 -2.28
C LEU A 9 0.83 1.58 -3.50
N LEU A 10 1.30 0.34 -3.58
CA LEU A 10 2.04 -0.22 -4.71
C LEU A 10 1.07 -1.08 -5.51
N LEU A 11 0.71 -0.62 -6.70
CA LEU A 11 -0.35 -1.20 -7.51
C LEU A 11 0.22 -1.76 -8.81
N ASP A 12 0.02 -3.05 -9.00
CA ASP A 12 0.31 -3.71 -10.26
C ASP A 12 -0.64 -3.19 -11.34
N THR A 13 -0.06 -2.71 -12.43
CA THR A 13 -0.77 -2.27 -13.63
C THR A 13 -0.25 -3.02 -14.85
N SER A 14 0.23 -4.25 -14.67
CA SER A 14 0.63 -5.15 -15.77
C SER A 14 -0.55 -5.57 -16.65
N GLY A 15 -0.25 -6.17 -17.78
CA GLY A 15 -1.27 -6.56 -18.76
C GLY A 15 -2.31 -7.54 -18.25
N SER A 16 -1.96 -8.40 -17.27
CA SER A 16 -2.87 -9.35 -16.60
C SER A 16 -3.98 -8.66 -15.81
N MET A 17 -3.69 -7.46 -15.28
CA MET A 17 -4.69 -6.64 -14.58
C MET A 17 -5.74 -6.01 -15.50
N SER A 18 -5.70 -6.24 -16.82
CA SER A 18 -6.65 -5.62 -17.77
C SER A 18 -8.09 -6.07 -17.55
N GLY A 19 -9.03 -5.15 -17.75
CA GLY A 19 -10.47 -5.40 -17.60
C GLY A 19 -10.95 -5.23 -16.16
N GLU A 20 -11.71 -6.20 -15.64
CA GLU A 20 -12.33 -6.11 -14.32
C GLU A 20 -11.34 -5.84 -13.17
N PRO A 21 -10.14 -6.48 -13.09
CA PRO A 21 -9.24 -6.24 -11.98
C PRO A 21 -8.78 -4.77 -11.85
N ILE A 22 -8.34 -4.14 -12.94
CA ILE A 22 -7.87 -2.75 -12.87
C ILE A 22 -9.00 -1.75 -12.56
N GLU A 23 -10.22 -2.03 -13.05
CA GLU A 23 -11.41 -1.25 -12.73
C GLU A 23 -11.80 -1.42 -11.26
N ALA A 24 -11.69 -2.63 -10.72
CA ALA A 24 -11.94 -2.92 -9.32
C ALA A 24 -10.95 -2.20 -8.40
N VAL A 25 -9.66 -2.16 -8.77
CA VAL A 25 -8.63 -1.37 -8.05
C VAL A 25 -8.95 0.13 -8.11
N GLN A 26 -9.32 0.65 -9.28
CA GLN A 26 -9.72 2.06 -9.44
C GLN A 26 -10.91 2.43 -8.54
N ASN A 27 -11.93 1.58 -8.47
CA ASN A 27 -13.09 1.74 -7.60
C ASN A 27 -12.73 1.59 -6.12
N GLY A 28 -11.82 0.67 -5.80
CA GLY A 28 -11.29 0.47 -4.46
C GLY A 28 -10.55 1.70 -3.93
N LEU A 29 -9.74 2.35 -4.75
CA LEU A 29 -9.09 3.62 -4.40
C LEU A 29 -10.10 4.72 -4.10
N ALA A 30 -11.20 4.79 -4.85
CA ALA A 30 -12.28 5.75 -4.58
C ALA A 30 -12.96 5.46 -3.23
N THR A 31 -13.18 4.17 -2.93
CA THR A 31 -13.73 3.72 -1.64
C THR A 31 -12.79 4.09 -0.48
N LEU A 32 -11.49 3.80 -0.60
CA LEU A 32 -10.47 4.17 0.37
C LEU A 32 -10.46 5.68 0.64
N ARG A 33 -10.37 6.48 -0.41
CA ARG A 33 -10.39 7.95 -0.29
C ARG A 33 -11.64 8.45 0.41
N SER A 34 -12.82 7.92 0.03
CA SER A 34 -14.09 8.31 0.64
C SER A 34 -14.13 7.96 2.13
N ALA A 35 -13.70 6.76 2.50
CA ALA A 35 -13.67 6.32 3.88
C ALA A 35 -12.74 7.20 4.73
N LEU A 36 -11.54 7.48 4.24
CA LEU A 36 -10.57 8.31 4.95
C LEU A 36 -11.02 9.77 5.08
N ASN A 37 -11.68 10.33 4.06
CA ASN A 37 -12.20 11.70 4.10
C ASN A 37 -13.34 11.89 5.13
N ASN A 38 -14.00 10.82 5.55
CA ASN A 38 -15.04 10.87 6.57
C ASN A 38 -14.50 10.78 8.01
N GLU A 39 -13.18 10.59 8.16
CA GLU A 39 -12.51 10.43 9.46
C GLU A 39 -11.66 11.66 9.78
N PRO A 40 -12.05 12.50 10.75
CA PRO A 40 -11.31 13.73 11.08
C PRO A 40 -9.83 13.50 11.40
N GLN A 41 -9.51 12.42 12.15
CA GLN A 41 -8.13 12.09 12.50
C GLN A 41 -7.30 11.68 11.27
N ALA A 42 -7.91 10.97 10.32
CA ALA A 42 -7.25 10.61 9.07
C ALA A 42 -6.97 11.85 8.20
N LEU A 43 -7.90 12.80 8.12
CA LEU A 43 -7.71 14.07 7.42
C LEU A 43 -6.51 14.87 7.93
N GLU A 44 -6.26 14.81 9.25
CA GLU A 44 -5.15 15.54 9.87
C GLU A 44 -3.79 14.84 9.75
N THR A 45 -3.79 13.50 9.65
CA THR A 45 -2.56 12.73 9.78
C THR A 45 -2.17 11.95 8.54
N VAL A 46 -3.14 11.39 7.79
CA VAL A 46 -2.85 10.48 6.68
C VAL A 46 -2.35 11.23 5.45
N HIS A 47 -1.23 10.76 4.93
CA HIS A 47 -0.69 11.17 3.64
C HIS A 47 -0.59 9.93 2.75
N LEU A 48 -1.17 10.00 1.56
CA LEU A 48 -1.21 8.89 0.60
C LEU A 48 -0.22 9.11 -0.54
N SER A 49 0.41 8.03 -0.97
CA SER A 49 1.20 7.95 -2.20
C SER A 49 0.76 6.75 -3.03
N ILE A 50 0.71 6.91 -4.35
CA ILE A 50 0.46 5.82 -5.29
C ILE A 50 1.69 5.62 -6.15
N ILE A 51 2.17 4.38 -6.16
CA ILE A 51 3.21 3.88 -7.04
C ILE A 51 2.59 2.77 -7.89
N THR A 52 2.58 2.94 -9.20
CA THR A 52 2.19 1.89 -10.13
C THR A 52 3.41 1.21 -10.72
N PHE A 53 3.27 -0.04 -11.12
CA PHE A 53 4.32 -0.77 -11.80
C PHE A 53 3.78 -1.71 -12.88
N ASN A 54 4.46 -1.68 -14.00
CA ASN A 54 4.26 -2.54 -15.16
C ASN A 54 5.65 -2.85 -15.78
N ASP A 55 6.00 -2.35 -16.97
CA ASP A 55 7.36 -2.45 -17.53
C ASP A 55 8.38 -1.67 -16.69
N ARG A 56 7.93 -0.74 -15.88
CA ARG A 56 8.69 0.10 -14.94
C ARG A 56 7.84 0.49 -13.76
N ALA A 57 8.48 0.92 -12.68
CA ALA A 57 7.79 1.54 -11.55
C ALA A 57 7.73 3.06 -11.71
N GLN A 58 6.60 3.65 -11.32
CA GLN A 58 6.37 5.08 -11.38
C GLN A 58 5.58 5.55 -10.15
N GLN A 59 6.00 6.65 -9.55
CA GLN A 59 5.21 7.31 -8.52
C GLN A 59 4.23 8.29 -9.20
N ASP A 60 2.97 7.87 -9.34
CA ASP A 60 1.93 8.68 -9.98
C ASP A 60 1.43 9.78 -9.06
N THR A 61 1.36 9.50 -7.76
CA THR A 61 1.00 10.47 -6.74
C THR A 61 2.08 10.48 -5.66
N PRO A 62 2.86 11.57 -5.50
CA PRO A 62 3.77 11.75 -4.37
C PRO A 62 3.03 11.71 -3.04
N LEU A 63 3.77 11.58 -1.92
CA LEU A 63 3.17 11.55 -0.59
C LEU A 63 2.40 12.87 -0.32
N THR A 64 1.07 12.80 -0.42
CA THR A 64 0.17 13.95 -0.45
C THR A 64 -0.87 13.84 0.67
N GLU A 65 -1.20 14.94 1.32
CA GLU A 65 -2.29 15.00 2.31
C GLU A 65 -3.65 14.69 1.68
N LEU A 66 -4.56 14.12 2.45
CA LEU A 66 -5.86 13.65 1.93
C LEU A 66 -6.68 14.74 1.25
N SER A 67 -6.62 15.98 1.74
CA SER A 67 -7.34 17.14 1.19
C SER A 67 -6.96 17.47 -0.26
N GLN A 68 -5.72 17.15 -0.64
CA GLN A 68 -5.17 17.40 -1.98
C GLN A 68 -4.98 16.13 -2.79
N PHE A 69 -5.21 14.96 -2.18
CA PHE A 69 -4.99 13.68 -2.83
C PHE A 69 -5.94 13.45 -4.00
N GLN A 70 -5.37 13.15 -5.16
CA GLN A 70 -6.10 12.80 -6.38
C GLN A 70 -5.73 11.39 -6.81
N ILE A 71 -6.75 10.60 -7.16
CA ILE A 71 -6.57 9.25 -7.66
C ILE A 71 -6.16 9.34 -9.13
N PRO A 72 -5.00 8.79 -9.54
CA PRO A 72 -4.61 8.74 -10.93
C PRO A 72 -5.52 7.79 -11.72
N GLN A 73 -5.64 8.03 -13.03
CA GLN A 73 -6.29 7.08 -13.93
C GLN A 73 -5.37 5.88 -14.15
N LEU A 74 -5.75 4.72 -13.64
CA LEU A 74 -5.01 3.49 -13.84
C LEU A 74 -5.26 2.88 -15.22
N ARG A 75 -4.21 2.34 -15.83
CA ARG A 75 -4.28 1.63 -17.13
C ARG A 75 -3.36 0.42 -17.07
N ALA A 76 -3.91 -0.75 -17.35
CA ALA A 76 -3.16 -1.99 -17.35
C ALA A 76 -2.46 -2.20 -18.70
N SER A 77 -1.16 -2.50 -18.65
CA SER A 77 -0.33 -2.84 -19.81
C SER A 77 1.05 -3.36 -19.40
N GLY A 78 1.74 -4.07 -20.29
CA GLY A 78 3.14 -4.45 -20.10
C GLY A 78 3.35 -5.59 -19.10
N CYS A 79 4.53 -5.59 -18.47
CA CYS A 79 5.07 -6.63 -17.59
C CYS A 79 4.84 -6.30 -16.10
N THR A 80 5.59 -6.97 -15.20
CA THR A 80 5.42 -6.86 -13.73
C THR A 80 6.78 -6.56 -13.07
N ALA A 81 7.25 -5.31 -13.15
CA ALA A 81 8.53 -4.88 -12.58
C ALA A 81 8.42 -4.62 -11.05
N LEU A 82 8.19 -5.67 -10.28
CA LEU A 82 8.01 -5.60 -8.82
C LEU A 82 9.28 -5.15 -8.11
N GLY A 83 10.46 -5.63 -8.54
CA GLY A 83 11.74 -5.22 -7.98
C GLY A 83 11.98 -3.73 -8.11
N ALA A 84 11.63 -3.15 -9.28
CA ALA A 84 11.68 -1.71 -9.48
C ALA A 84 10.72 -0.95 -8.55
N ALA A 85 9.51 -1.49 -8.30
CA ALA A 85 8.55 -0.88 -7.39
C ALA A 85 9.04 -0.88 -5.93
N LEU A 86 9.61 -1.99 -5.45
CA LEU A 86 10.19 -2.09 -4.12
C LEU A 86 11.36 -1.11 -3.92
N LYS A 87 12.22 -0.98 -4.93
CA LYS A 87 13.31 -0.01 -4.93
C LYS A 87 12.79 1.41 -4.86
N LEU A 88 11.85 1.74 -5.74
CA LEU A 88 11.27 3.07 -5.83
C LEU A 88 10.59 3.52 -4.53
N VAL A 89 9.76 2.66 -3.91
CA VAL A 89 9.11 3.04 -2.64
C VAL A 89 10.12 3.26 -1.53
N ALA A 90 11.20 2.48 -1.47
CA ALA A 90 12.27 2.67 -0.48
C ALA A 90 12.98 4.02 -0.67
N GLU A 91 13.30 4.38 -1.92
CA GLU A 91 13.92 5.67 -2.27
C GLU A 91 12.99 6.85 -1.98
N ARG A 92 11.71 6.75 -2.37
CA ARG A 92 10.73 7.81 -2.10
C ARG A 92 10.48 8.02 -0.62
N ALA A 93 10.29 6.95 0.12
CA ALA A 93 10.10 7.03 1.56
C ALA A 93 11.34 7.60 2.27
N GLU A 94 12.57 7.42 1.75
CA GLU A 94 13.78 8.04 2.31
C GLU A 94 13.77 9.56 2.20
N VAL A 95 13.18 10.10 1.15
CA VAL A 95 13.12 11.53 0.86
C VAL A 95 11.87 12.19 1.44
N GLU A 96 10.73 11.51 1.38
CA GLU A 96 9.41 12.09 1.69
C GLU A 96 9.03 11.98 3.17
N VAL A 97 9.54 10.95 3.88
CA VAL A 97 9.19 10.69 5.28
C VAL A 97 10.15 11.44 6.22
N ALA A 98 9.60 12.34 7.01
CA ALA A 98 10.38 13.12 7.96
C ALA A 98 10.98 12.23 9.06
N LYS A 99 12.28 12.36 9.29
CA LYS A 99 13.00 11.67 10.36
C LYS A 99 12.89 12.43 11.68
N ASN A 100 13.02 11.72 12.82
CA ASN A 100 13.12 12.36 14.11
C ASN A 100 14.40 13.23 14.16
N THR A 101 14.27 14.42 14.74
CA THR A 101 15.39 15.29 15.09
C THR A 101 15.40 15.54 16.60
N PRO A 102 16.47 16.10 17.18
CA PRO A 102 16.46 16.47 18.59
C PRO A 102 15.36 17.45 18.98
N GLU A 103 14.92 18.30 18.02
CA GLU A 103 13.94 19.37 18.23
C GLU A 103 12.48 18.95 17.93
N ALA A 104 12.29 17.90 17.08
CA ALA A 104 10.96 17.51 16.62
C ALA A 104 10.85 16.01 16.34
N LYS A 105 9.69 15.44 16.68
CA LYS A 105 9.33 14.09 16.24
C LYS A 105 9.02 14.11 14.74
N GLY A 106 9.63 13.20 13.98
CA GLY A 106 9.34 12.96 12.58
C GLY A 106 7.99 12.27 12.36
N ASP A 107 7.75 11.81 11.14
CA ASP A 107 6.55 11.07 10.79
C ASP A 107 6.46 9.73 11.50
N TRP A 108 5.28 9.13 11.50
CA TRP A 108 5.10 7.74 11.89
C TRP A 108 5.79 6.82 10.88
N LYS A 109 6.10 5.58 11.30
CA LYS A 109 6.62 4.57 10.37
C LYS A 109 5.60 4.35 9.25
N PRO A 110 6.04 4.37 7.96
CA PRO A 110 5.12 4.25 6.85
C PRO A 110 4.41 2.90 6.80
N MET A 111 3.16 2.92 6.33
CA MET A 111 2.42 1.72 5.93
C MET A 111 2.62 1.49 4.43
N VAL A 112 2.73 0.23 4.03
CA VAL A 112 2.84 -0.19 2.63
C VAL A 112 1.81 -1.26 2.33
N PHE A 113 1.00 -1.04 1.31
CA PHE A 113 0.08 -2.03 0.75
C PHE A 113 0.49 -2.31 -0.69
N LEU A 114 0.95 -3.53 -0.93
CA LEU A 114 1.35 -4.03 -2.24
C LEU A 114 0.26 -4.92 -2.80
N MET A 115 -0.08 -4.76 -4.07
CA MET A 115 -1.04 -5.59 -4.78
C MET A 115 -0.48 -6.01 -6.13
N THR A 116 -0.51 -7.31 -6.42
CA THR A 116 -0.10 -7.90 -7.69
C THR A 116 -0.87 -9.18 -7.99
N ASP A 117 -1.12 -9.44 -9.25
CA ASP A 117 -1.79 -10.66 -9.74
C ASP A 117 -0.85 -11.65 -10.43
N GLY A 118 0.44 -11.32 -10.56
CA GLY A 118 1.38 -12.09 -11.36
C GLY A 118 2.72 -12.40 -10.69
N GLU A 119 3.58 -12.99 -11.51
CA GLU A 119 4.99 -13.17 -11.17
C GLU A 119 5.81 -11.96 -11.57
N PRO A 120 6.82 -11.57 -10.75
CA PRO A 120 7.76 -10.55 -11.17
C PRO A 120 8.47 -10.94 -12.47
N THR A 121 8.60 -9.99 -13.36
CA THR A 121 9.35 -10.15 -14.64
C THR A 121 10.75 -9.56 -14.57
N ASP A 122 11.07 -8.85 -13.49
CA ASP A 122 12.39 -8.29 -13.20
C ASP A 122 13.08 -9.02 -12.03
N ASP A 123 14.37 -8.74 -11.83
CA ASP A 123 15.12 -9.22 -10.67
C ASP A 123 14.74 -8.38 -9.43
N ILE A 124 14.07 -9.02 -8.48
CA ILE A 124 13.63 -8.36 -7.25
C ILE A 124 14.76 -8.15 -6.23
N SER A 125 15.94 -8.73 -6.41
CA SER A 125 16.99 -8.83 -5.38
C SER A 125 17.42 -7.48 -4.84
N GLU A 126 17.72 -6.53 -5.74
CA GLU A 126 18.14 -5.17 -5.36
C GLU A 126 17.00 -4.40 -4.68
N GLY A 127 15.81 -4.45 -5.27
CA GLY A 127 14.60 -3.78 -4.74
C GLY A 127 14.22 -4.31 -3.37
N LEU A 128 14.22 -5.63 -3.20
CA LEU A 128 13.95 -6.28 -1.93
C LEU A 128 14.98 -5.91 -0.85
N ALA A 129 16.28 -5.87 -1.22
CA ALA A 129 17.33 -5.45 -0.31
C ALA A 129 17.17 -3.98 0.13
N ALA A 130 16.84 -3.09 -0.80
CA ALA A 130 16.56 -1.68 -0.51
C ALA A 130 15.32 -1.53 0.39
N PHE A 131 14.26 -2.26 0.09
CA PHE A 131 13.02 -2.26 0.85
C PHE A 131 13.24 -2.73 2.30
N LYS A 132 13.97 -3.84 2.51
CA LYS A 132 14.26 -4.43 3.83
C LYS A 132 15.20 -3.60 4.69
N LYS A 133 16.03 -2.73 4.12
CA LYS A 133 16.88 -1.81 4.88
C LYS A 133 16.08 -0.75 5.64
N ARG A 134 14.85 -0.48 5.20
CA ARG A 134 13.99 0.52 5.81
C ARG A 134 13.10 -0.10 6.89
N LYS A 135 12.82 0.68 7.94
CA LYS A 135 11.84 0.30 8.97
C LYS A 135 10.45 0.78 8.54
N TRP A 136 9.61 -0.17 8.20
CA TRP A 136 8.19 0.05 7.93
C TRP A 136 7.35 -0.14 9.21
N GLY A 137 6.19 0.49 9.28
CA GLY A 137 5.20 0.27 10.34
C GLY A 137 4.39 -0.99 10.06
N VAL A 138 3.71 -1.00 8.92
CA VAL A 138 2.93 -2.13 8.41
C VAL A 138 3.30 -2.37 6.97
N VAL A 139 3.45 -3.63 6.59
CA VAL A 139 3.58 -4.05 5.20
C VAL A 139 2.61 -5.19 4.96
N VAL A 140 1.67 -4.97 4.04
CA VAL A 140 0.74 -6.01 3.58
C VAL A 140 0.95 -6.22 2.10
N ALA A 141 1.10 -7.48 1.71
CA ALA A 141 1.12 -7.87 0.30
C ALA A 141 -0.15 -8.66 -0.05
N CYS A 142 -0.81 -8.26 -1.11
CA CYS A 142 -2.02 -8.92 -1.63
C CYS A 142 -1.70 -9.66 -2.91
N ALA A 143 -1.91 -10.96 -2.91
CA ALA A 143 -1.93 -11.82 -4.08
C ALA A 143 -3.35 -11.77 -4.70
N ALA A 144 -3.51 -11.10 -5.82
CA ALA A 144 -4.78 -10.98 -6.52
C ALA A 144 -4.94 -12.13 -7.53
N GLY A 145 -5.69 -13.17 -7.15
CA GLY A 145 -5.90 -14.37 -7.96
C GLY A 145 -4.83 -15.45 -7.75
N MET A 146 -5.02 -16.56 -8.43
CA MET A 146 -4.20 -17.77 -8.27
C MET A 146 -2.84 -17.71 -8.97
N SER A 147 -2.62 -16.72 -9.83
CA SER A 147 -1.37 -16.58 -10.61
C SER A 147 -0.27 -15.82 -9.87
N ALA A 148 -0.60 -15.13 -8.79
CA ALA A 148 0.36 -14.37 -8.00
C ALA A 148 1.36 -15.30 -7.29
N ASN A 149 2.64 -14.93 -7.30
CA ASN A 149 3.69 -15.70 -6.66
C ASN A 149 3.75 -15.42 -5.16
N GLU A 150 3.07 -16.25 -4.37
CA GLU A 150 3.01 -16.14 -2.91
C GLU A 150 4.39 -16.22 -2.25
N SER A 151 5.31 -17.04 -2.76
CA SER A 151 6.65 -17.18 -2.17
C SER A 151 7.45 -15.89 -2.30
N VAL A 152 7.30 -15.17 -3.40
CA VAL A 152 7.88 -13.84 -3.59
C VAL A 152 7.28 -12.86 -2.57
N LEU A 153 5.95 -12.82 -2.45
CA LEU A 153 5.27 -11.94 -1.51
C LEU A 153 5.67 -12.24 -0.05
N LYS A 154 5.75 -13.52 0.33
CA LYS A 154 6.25 -13.96 1.66
C LYS A 154 7.72 -13.59 1.90
N SER A 155 8.51 -13.39 0.84
CA SER A 155 9.87 -12.88 0.99
C SER A 155 9.91 -11.37 1.34
N ILE A 156 8.84 -10.63 1.02
CA ILE A 156 8.71 -9.18 1.29
C ILE A 156 8.18 -8.94 2.69
N THR A 157 7.12 -9.65 3.09
CA THR A 157 6.42 -9.49 4.36
C THR A 157 5.80 -10.79 4.85
N GLU A 158 5.60 -10.91 6.17
CA GLU A 158 4.84 -12.01 6.78
C GLU A 158 3.32 -11.81 6.64
N SER A 159 2.86 -10.59 6.42
CA SER A 159 1.44 -10.27 6.26
C SER A 159 1.05 -10.35 4.78
N VAL A 160 0.83 -11.57 4.31
CA VAL A 160 0.37 -11.84 2.93
C VAL A 160 -1.08 -12.26 2.97
N VAL A 161 -1.90 -11.61 2.15
CA VAL A 161 -3.31 -11.95 1.95
C VAL A 161 -3.56 -12.33 0.49
N ARG A 162 -4.59 -13.10 0.22
CA ARG A 162 -4.97 -13.54 -1.11
C ARG A 162 -6.44 -13.25 -1.40
N LEU A 163 -6.71 -12.79 -2.61
CA LEU A 163 -8.02 -12.77 -3.24
C LEU A 163 -8.08 -13.95 -4.20
N ASP A 164 -8.99 -14.88 -3.97
CA ASP A 164 -9.00 -16.16 -4.72
C ASP A 164 -9.40 -15.98 -6.19
N THR A 165 -10.36 -15.11 -6.47
CA THR A 165 -10.88 -14.87 -7.82
C THR A 165 -10.50 -13.51 -8.41
N ALA A 166 -9.92 -12.62 -7.59
CA ALA A 166 -9.66 -11.22 -7.96
C ALA A 166 -10.92 -10.51 -8.51
N SER A 167 -12.08 -10.82 -7.93
CA SER A 167 -13.36 -10.24 -8.31
C SER A 167 -13.54 -8.83 -7.72
N SER A 168 -14.46 -8.07 -8.30
CA SER A 168 -14.81 -6.74 -7.82
C SER A 168 -15.25 -6.72 -6.35
N ASP A 169 -15.93 -7.76 -5.87
CA ASP A 169 -16.36 -7.84 -4.47
C ASP A 169 -15.19 -8.10 -3.52
N GLU A 170 -14.25 -8.98 -3.90
CA GLU A 170 -13.04 -9.22 -3.12
C GLU A 170 -12.14 -7.98 -3.05
N PHE A 171 -11.92 -7.28 -4.16
CA PHE A 171 -11.20 -6.00 -4.14
C PHE A 171 -11.91 -4.96 -3.27
N LYS A 172 -13.23 -4.87 -3.33
CA LYS A 172 -14.00 -3.96 -2.47
C LYS A 172 -13.79 -4.29 -0.99
N ALA A 173 -13.88 -5.56 -0.61
CA ALA A 173 -13.63 -6.02 0.75
C ALA A 173 -12.20 -5.70 1.20
N LEU A 174 -11.20 -5.95 0.35
CA LEU A 174 -9.80 -5.61 0.61
C LEU A 174 -9.62 -4.10 0.86
N PHE A 175 -10.14 -3.24 0.00
CA PHE A 175 -10.00 -1.79 0.15
C PHE A 175 -10.76 -1.24 1.36
N GLN A 176 -11.89 -1.83 1.72
CA GLN A 176 -12.58 -1.51 2.97
C GLN A 176 -11.73 -1.88 4.19
N TRP A 177 -11.12 -3.05 4.18
CA TRP A 177 -10.22 -3.50 5.24
C TRP A 177 -8.97 -2.62 5.34
N ILE A 178 -8.33 -2.26 4.22
CA ILE A 178 -7.23 -1.30 4.17
C ILE A 178 -7.66 0.03 4.79
N SER A 179 -8.86 0.52 4.42
CA SER A 179 -9.39 1.78 4.94
C SER A 179 -9.54 1.74 6.47
N GLN A 180 -10.13 0.67 7.00
CA GLN A 180 -10.30 0.47 8.44
C GLN A 180 -8.94 0.41 9.16
N SER A 181 -7.97 -0.32 8.61
CA SER A 181 -6.62 -0.43 9.16
C SER A 181 -5.91 0.92 9.21
N VAL A 182 -6.01 1.72 8.15
CA VAL A 182 -5.44 3.07 8.11
C VAL A 182 -6.14 4.00 9.10
N VAL A 183 -7.47 3.93 9.21
CA VAL A 183 -8.24 4.72 10.20
C VAL A 183 -7.85 4.36 11.62
N SER A 184 -7.82 3.07 11.97
CA SER A 184 -7.40 2.60 13.31
C SER A 184 -5.99 3.07 13.64
N SER A 185 -5.05 2.95 12.67
CA SER A 185 -3.68 3.44 12.82
C SER A 185 -3.61 4.94 13.01
N SER A 186 -4.43 5.72 12.27
CA SER A 186 -4.46 7.18 12.40
C SER A 186 -4.97 7.63 13.77
N ARG A 187 -5.96 6.94 14.33
CA ARG A 187 -6.49 7.19 15.68
C ARG A 187 -5.45 6.88 16.75
N SER A 188 -4.74 5.75 16.66
CA SER A 188 -3.66 5.38 17.56
C SER A 188 -2.49 6.36 17.49
N ALA A 189 -2.14 6.79 16.27
CA ALA A 189 -1.15 7.83 16.03
C ALA A 189 -1.54 9.16 16.68
N GLY A 190 -2.81 9.57 16.57
CA GLY A 190 -3.34 10.76 17.22
C GLY A 190 -3.32 10.68 18.75
N ALA A 191 -3.48 9.48 19.32
CA ALA A 191 -3.35 9.22 20.74
C ALA A 191 -1.88 9.13 21.24
N GLY A 192 -0.89 9.24 20.35
CA GLY A 192 0.53 9.20 20.70
C GLY A 192 1.09 7.81 21.02
N GLN A 193 0.35 6.75 20.70
CA GLN A 193 0.79 5.37 20.90
C GLN A 193 1.81 4.98 19.82
N GLU A 194 2.88 4.28 20.20
CA GLU A 194 3.80 3.70 19.21
C GLU A 194 3.08 2.60 18.42
N LEU A 195 3.10 2.75 17.10
CA LEU A 195 2.50 1.80 16.19
C LEU A 195 3.42 0.58 16.03
N THR A 196 3.02 -0.57 16.57
CA THR A 196 3.70 -1.85 16.40
C THR A 196 2.96 -2.71 15.39
N SER A 197 3.68 -3.48 14.58
CA SER A 197 3.14 -4.22 13.43
C SER A 197 2.00 -5.20 13.77
N GLY A 198 1.88 -5.65 15.01
CA GLY A 198 0.88 -6.62 15.45
C GLY A 198 -0.48 -6.03 15.83
N ASP A 199 -0.51 -4.74 16.21
CA ASP A 199 -1.71 -4.10 16.77
C ASP A 199 -2.47 -3.22 15.77
N MET A 200 -1.99 -3.15 14.51
CA MET A 200 -2.38 -2.13 13.53
C MET A 200 -3.30 -2.62 12.43
N LEU A 201 -3.45 -3.92 12.27
CA LEU A 201 -4.31 -4.50 11.26
C LEU A 201 -5.55 -5.08 11.93
N GLU A 202 -6.71 -4.60 11.53
CA GLU A 202 -7.97 -5.29 11.85
C GLU A 202 -7.94 -6.69 11.25
N PRO A 203 -8.64 -7.68 11.84
CA PRO A 203 -8.75 -8.99 11.20
C PRO A 203 -9.34 -8.83 9.80
N PRO A 204 -8.74 -9.50 8.79
CA PRO A 204 -9.26 -9.39 7.43
C PRO A 204 -10.66 -9.99 7.32
N PRO A 205 -11.47 -9.48 6.39
CA PRO A 205 -12.81 -10.03 6.14
C PRO A 205 -12.73 -11.44 5.52
N PRO A 206 -13.82 -12.21 5.56
CA PRO A 206 -13.83 -13.59 5.07
C PRO A 206 -13.46 -13.76 3.59
N GLU A 207 -13.65 -12.72 2.79
CA GLU A 207 -13.28 -12.67 1.35
C GLU A 207 -11.77 -12.55 1.13
N VAL A 208 -11.00 -12.25 2.17
CA VAL A 208 -9.54 -12.04 2.12
C VAL A 208 -8.87 -13.15 2.93
N THR A 209 -8.20 -14.06 2.25
CA THR A 209 -7.52 -15.20 2.88
C THR A 209 -6.14 -14.79 3.37
N ILE A 210 -5.80 -15.07 4.64
CA ILE A 210 -4.43 -14.94 5.17
C ILE A 210 -3.61 -16.15 4.71
N LEU A 211 -2.37 -15.93 4.25
CA LEU A 211 -1.46 -16.97 3.75
C LEU A 211 -0.33 -17.31 4.72
#